data_2cd5c33ebaac8d82962366a7b07511e3
#
_entry.id   2cd5c33ebaac8d82962366a7b07511e3
#
_cell.length_a   1.000
_cell.length_b   1.000
_cell.length_c   1.000
_cell.angle_alpha   90.00
_cell.angle_beta   90.00
_cell.angle_gamma   90.00
#
_symmetry.space_group_name_H-M   'P 1'
#
loop_
_entity.id
_entity.type
_entity.pdbx_description
1 polymer ?
#
loop_
_entity_poly.entity_id
_entity_poly.type
_entity_poly.pdbx_seq_one_letter_code
_entity_poly.pdbx_strand_id
1 'polypeptide(L)'
;NKSCPGNWLYARLGDLAARVTVALGGSSSSGMQASSLKNLSEAEAVAKIGPLFTANQKTTGILACVSMAQFILESGYGKSELAQNANNCFGMKTSLSGNSWSGSSWDGKSVYTKKTQEQNDDGSMVTITADFRKYACVEDSIADHAAYLLGAMNGSRKRYEGLAGCTDYKKAAQIIKDGGYATSHTYVQDLCNIIER
;
A
#
# COMPACT_ATOMS: atom_id res chain seq x y z
N ASN A 1 5.47 -21.12 -14.09
CA ASN A 1 5.58 -19.66 -14.18
C ASN A 1 4.22 -19.06 -13.85
N LYS A 2 4.05 -18.61 -12.61
CA LYS A 2 2.87 -17.82 -12.21
C LYS A 2 3.17 -16.35 -12.53
N SER A 3 2.40 -15.77 -13.45
CA SER A 3 2.51 -14.34 -13.77
C SER A 3 1.83 -13.49 -12.69
N CYS A 4 2.39 -12.33 -12.39
CA CYS A 4 1.75 -11.34 -11.53
C CYS A 4 0.87 -10.38 -12.38
N PRO A 5 -0.38 -10.17 -11.96
CA PRO A 5 -1.11 -10.79 -10.86
C PRO A 5 -1.45 -12.25 -11.16
N GLY A 6 -1.63 -13.10 -10.12
CA GLY A 6 -2.05 -14.49 -10.31
C GLY A 6 -3.33 -14.58 -11.14
N ASN A 7 -3.59 -15.75 -11.75
CA ASN A 7 -4.68 -15.95 -12.73
C ASN A 7 -6.06 -15.46 -12.24
N TRP A 8 -6.32 -15.57 -10.93
CA TRP A 8 -7.58 -15.10 -10.33
C TRP A 8 -7.72 -13.57 -10.40
N LEU A 9 -6.65 -12.84 -10.11
CA LEU A 9 -6.62 -11.38 -10.14
C LEU A 9 -6.58 -10.87 -11.58
N TYR A 10 -5.85 -11.56 -12.47
CA TYR A 10 -5.74 -11.20 -13.89
C TYR A 10 -7.08 -11.26 -14.62
N ALA A 11 -7.86 -12.35 -14.39
CA ALA A 11 -9.16 -12.53 -15.03
C ALA A 11 -10.20 -11.47 -14.62
N ARG A 12 -10.01 -10.85 -13.45
CA ARG A 12 -10.95 -9.85 -12.90
C ARG A 12 -10.55 -8.39 -13.14
N LEU A 13 -9.26 -8.10 -13.32
CA LEU A 13 -8.80 -6.73 -13.56
C LEU A 13 -9.29 -6.16 -14.89
N GLY A 14 -9.43 -6.97 -15.93
CA GLY A 14 -9.97 -6.55 -17.24
C GLY A 14 -11.44 -6.17 -17.20
N ASP A 15 -12.28 -7.04 -16.65
CA ASP A 15 -13.72 -6.81 -16.50
C ASP A 15 -14.03 -5.65 -15.54
N LEU A 16 -13.18 -5.47 -14.53
CA LEU A 16 -13.35 -4.43 -13.53
C LEU A 16 -12.92 -3.05 -14.02
N ALA A 17 -11.87 -2.94 -14.80
CA ALA A 17 -11.50 -1.69 -15.46
C ALA A 17 -12.64 -1.19 -16.37
N ALA A 18 -13.30 -2.07 -17.10
CA ALA A 18 -14.44 -1.73 -17.95
C ALA A 18 -15.67 -1.27 -17.14
N ARG A 19 -15.97 -1.94 -16.01
CA ARG A 19 -17.13 -1.62 -15.16
C ARG A 19 -16.95 -0.35 -14.33
N VAL A 20 -15.72 -0.07 -13.89
CA VAL A 20 -15.39 1.16 -13.14
C VAL A 20 -15.39 2.38 -14.07
N THR A 21 -14.92 2.26 -15.32
CA THR A 21 -15.00 3.36 -16.31
C THR A 21 -16.45 3.76 -16.58
N VAL A 22 -17.39 2.83 -16.57
CA VAL A 22 -18.83 3.11 -16.75
C VAL A 22 -19.44 3.72 -15.48
N ALA A 23 -18.96 3.34 -14.28
CA ALA A 23 -19.48 3.87 -13.01
C ALA A 23 -18.90 5.26 -12.64
N LEU A 24 -17.75 5.64 -13.20
CA LEU A 24 -17.08 6.92 -12.97
C LEU A 24 -17.45 8.02 -13.98
N GLY A 25 -18.52 7.85 -14.74
CA GLY A 25 -19.07 8.87 -15.66
C GLY A 25 -19.67 10.10 -14.95
N GLY A 26 -19.05 10.56 -13.89
CA GLY A 26 -19.46 11.74 -13.13
C GLY A 26 -18.24 12.49 -12.60
N SER A 27 -17.89 13.59 -13.25
CA SER A 27 -16.92 14.56 -12.83
C SER A 27 -17.18 15.03 -11.39
N SER A 28 -16.37 14.58 -10.43
CA SER A 28 -16.03 15.37 -9.25
C SER A 28 -14.70 14.89 -8.67
N SER A 29 -13.84 15.81 -8.41
CA SER A 29 -12.43 15.72 -8.06
C SER A 29 -12.14 15.27 -6.61
N SER A 30 -12.97 14.44 -6.03
CA SER A 30 -12.65 13.80 -4.76
C SER A 30 -12.32 12.33 -5.01
N GLY A 31 -11.04 11.95 -4.84
CA GLY A 31 -10.58 10.57 -4.95
C GLY A 31 -11.33 9.64 -3.99
N MET A 32 -11.09 8.33 -4.13
CA MET A 32 -11.77 7.30 -3.35
C MET A 32 -11.52 7.47 -1.85
N GLN A 33 -12.58 7.41 -1.06
CA GLN A 33 -12.48 7.35 0.40
C GLN A 33 -12.42 5.89 0.87
N ALA A 34 -11.51 5.58 1.79
CA ALA A 34 -11.39 4.23 2.35
C ALA A 34 -12.68 3.78 3.08
N SER A 35 -13.46 4.74 3.60
CA SER A 35 -14.78 4.47 4.18
C SER A 35 -15.73 3.76 3.23
N SER A 36 -15.57 3.94 1.91
CA SER A 36 -16.36 3.26 0.88
C SER A 36 -16.05 1.77 0.75
N LEU A 37 -15.00 1.28 1.42
CA LEU A 37 -14.60 -0.14 1.45
C LEU A 37 -15.13 -0.88 2.68
N LYS A 38 -15.64 -0.15 3.68
CA LYS A 38 -15.96 -0.68 5.01
C LYS A 38 -16.84 -1.93 5.00
N ASN A 39 -17.91 -1.89 4.21
CA ASN A 39 -18.93 -2.93 4.19
C ASN A 39 -18.83 -3.87 2.98
N LEU A 40 -17.77 -3.74 2.18
CA LEU A 40 -17.56 -4.61 1.03
C LEU A 40 -16.98 -5.96 1.47
N SER A 41 -17.33 -7.03 0.75
CA SER A 41 -16.57 -8.28 0.82
C SER A 41 -15.12 -8.07 0.34
N GLU A 42 -14.23 -9.01 0.64
CA GLU A 42 -12.85 -8.95 0.17
C GLU A 42 -12.76 -8.86 -1.36
N ALA A 43 -13.56 -9.66 -2.06
CA ALA A 43 -13.60 -9.66 -3.52
C ALA A 43 -14.09 -8.32 -4.09
N GLU A 44 -15.13 -7.71 -3.51
CA GLU A 44 -15.62 -6.39 -3.92
C GLU A 44 -14.61 -5.28 -3.64
N ALA A 45 -13.93 -5.34 -2.48
CA ALA A 45 -12.88 -4.38 -2.15
C ALA A 45 -11.73 -4.48 -3.15
N VAL A 46 -11.19 -5.68 -3.42
CA VAL A 46 -10.16 -5.92 -4.44
C VAL A 46 -10.60 -5.41 -5.80
N ALA A 47 -11.84 -5.70 -6.18
CA ALA A 47 -12.43 -5.23 -7.41
C ALA A 47 -12.38 -3.70 -7.54
N LYS A 48 -12.72 -3.01 -6.46
CA LYS A 48 -12.82 -1.55 -6.43
C LYS A 48 -11.46 -0.86 -6.44
N ILE A 49 -10.47 -1.42 -5.72
CA ILE A 49 -9.13 -0.81 -5.59
C ILE A 49 -8.15 -1.24 -6.68
N GLY A 50 -8.34 -2.40 -7.31
CA GLY A 50 -7.41 -2.97 -8.29
C GLY A 50 -6.99 -2.01 -9.40
N PRO A 51 -7.91 -1.26 -10.02
CA PRO A 51 -7.58 -0.26 -11.03
C PRO A 51 -6.59 0.81 -10.55
N LEU A 52 -6.64 1.21 -9.27
CA LEU A 52 -5.72 2.19 -8.71
C LEU A 52 -4.27 1.66 -8.67
N PHE A 53 -4.11 0.40 -8.28
CA PHE A 53 -2.79 -0.25 -8.27
C PHE A 53 -2.25 -0.49 -9.68
N THR A 54 -3.12 -0.84 -10.62
CA THR A 54 -2.73 -0.98 -12.04
C THR A 54 -2.28 0.36 -12.62
N ALA A 55 -2.97 1.44 -12.29
CA ALA A 55 -2.56 2.79 -12.69
C ALA A 55 -1.24 3.19 -12.04
N ASN A 56 -1.06 2.92 -10.74
CA ASN A 56 0.18 3.19 -10.02
C ASN A 56 1.38 2.42 -10.59
N GLN A 57 1.20 1.14 -10.96
CA GLN A 57 2.27 0.37 -11.62
C GLN A 57 2.74 1.01 -12.92
N LYS A 58 1.84 1.55 -13.74
CA LYS A 58 2.20 2.20 -15.01
C LYS A 58 3.13 3.40 -14.81
N THR A 59 2.97 4.12 -13.71
CA THR A 59 3.77 5.32 -13.41
C THR A 59 5.04 5.03 -12.62
N THR A 60 5.01 4.01 -11.76
CA THR A 60 6.08 3.75 -10.79
C THR A 60 6.96 2.56 -11.14
N GLY A 61 6.44 1.64 -11.97
CA GLY A 61 7.08 0.36 -12.27
C GLY A 61 7.02 -0.65 -11.12
N ILE A 62 6.35 -0.35 -10.00
CA ILE A 62 6.14 -1.30 -8.90
C ILE A 62 4.95 -2.20 -9.27
N LEU A 63 5.12 -3.51 -9.13
CA LEU A 63 4.07 -4.49 -9.45
C LEU A 63 2.77 -4.21 -8.69
N ALA A 64 1.66 -4.09 -9.40
CA ALA A 64 0.34 -3.83 -8.83
C ALA A 64 -0.06 -4.89 -7.80
N CYS A 65 0.22 -6.17 -8.06
CA CYS A 65 -0.10 -7.26 -7.13
C CYS A 65 0.68 -7.14 -5.82
N VAL A 66 1.93 -6.70 -5.86
CA VAL A 66 2.77 -6.53 -4.66
C VAL A 66 2.26 -5.36 -3.82
N SER A 67 2.04 -4.19 -4.44
CA SER A 67 1.50 -3.02 -3.74
C SER A 67 0.10 -3.29 -3.18
N MET A 68 -0.75 -4.02 -3.92
CA MET A 68 -2.08 -4.39 -3.44
C MET A 68 -2.02 -5.42 -2.31
N ALA A 69 -1.09 -6.38 -2.35
CA ALA A 69 -0.89 -7.32 -1.25
C ALA A 69 -0.43 -6.60 0.03
N GLN A 70 0.46 -5.60 -0.09
CA GLN A 70 0.82 -4.74 1.04
C GLN A 70 -0.40 -3.98 1.58
N PHE A 71 -1.20 -3.36 0.70
CA PHE A 71 -2.45 -2.70 1.10
C PHE A 71 -3.38 -3.63 1.89
N ILE A 72 -3.58 -4.85 1.40
CA ILE A 72 -4.43 -5.86 2.06
C ILE A 72 -3.86 -6.22 3.43
N LEU A 73 -2.56 -6.50 3.50
CA LEU A 73 -1.89 -6.91 4.73
C LEU A 73 -1.91 -5.79 5.79
N GLU A 74 -1.60 -4.55 5.39
CA GLU A 74 -1.45 -3.40 6.29
C GLU A 74 -2.80 -2.81 6.74
N SER A 75 -3.83 -2.88 5.89
CA SER A 75 -5.10 -2.21 6.16
C SER A 75 -6.32 -3.13 6.29
N GLY A 76 -6.16 -4.44 6.10
CA GLY A 76 -7.30 -5.36 6.06
C GLY A 76 -8.32 -4.94 4.99
N TYR A 77 -7.88 -4.82 3.74
CA TYR A 77 -8.71 -4.35 2.63
C TYR A 77 -9.23 -2.91 2.80
N GLY A 78 -8.46 -2.03 3.43
CA GLY A 78 -8.85 -0.65 3.70
C GLY A 78 -9.82 -0.50 4.87
N LYS A 79 -10.03 -1.54 5.68
CA LYS A 79 -11.01 -1.55 6.80
C LYS A 79 -10.41 -1.18 8.16
N SER A 80 -9.07 -1.07 8.26
CA SER A 80 -8.43 -0.67 9.50
C SER A 80 -8.88 0.72 9.95
N GLU A 81 -8.83 0.99 11.25
CA GLU A 81 -9.15 2.30 11.82
C GLU A 81 -8.41 3.44 11.12
N LEU A 82 -7.11 3.24 10.85
CA LEU A 82 -6.26 4.24 10.22
C LEU A 82 -6.68 4.50 8.77
N ALA A 83 -7.00 3.46 8.00
CA ALA A 83 -7.53 3.61 6.66
C ALA A 83 -8.87 4.35 6.67
N GLN A 84 -9.79 3.98 7.57
CA GLN A 84 -11.14 4.54 7.62
C GLN A 84 -11.19 6.02 8.02
N ASN A 85 -10.28 6.46 8.91
CA ASN A 85 -10.30 7.83 9.45
C ASN A 85 -9.28 8.77 8.79
N ALA A 86 -8.28 8.21 8.12
CA ALA A 86 -7.16 8.99 7.57
C ALA A 86 -6.84 8.66 6.11
N ASN A 87 -7.57 7.77 5.45
CA ASN A 87 -7.21 7.19 4.14
C ASN A 87 -5.78 6.64 4.09
N ASN A 88 -5.17 6.36 5.24
CA ASN A 88 -3.80 5.86 5.35
C ASN A 88 -3.82 4.33 5.37
N CYS A 89 -3.56 3.76 4.21
CA CYS A 89 -3.72 2.34 3.97
C CYS A 89 -2.44 1.51 4.18
N PHE A 90 -1.31 2.17 4.49
CA PHE A 90 -0.01 1.52 4.65
C PHE A 90 0.67 1.82 5.99
N GLY A 91 -0.05 2.43 6.92
CA GLY A 91 0.53 2.77 8.23
C GLY A 91 1.63 3.83 8.17
N MET A 92 1.61 4.72 7.17
CA MET A 92 2.63 5.74 6.98
C MET A 92 2.62 6.73 8.14
N LYS A 93 3.69 6.73 8.95
CA LYS A 93 3.92 7.73 10.00
C LYS A 93 4.35 9.08 9.40
N THR A 94 4.19 10.16 10.15
CA THR A 94 4.65 11.50 9.73
C THR A 94 6.17 11.55 9.59
N SER A 95 6.89 10.78 10.41
CA SER A 95 8.34 10.57 10.32
C SER A 95 8.65 9.09 10.12
N LEU A 96 9.53 8.78 9.18
CA LEU A 96 9.99 7.43 8.86
C LEU A 96 11.52 7.36 8.97
N SER A 97 12.03 7.20 10.20
CA SER A 97 13.46 7.01 10.51
C SER A 97 14.38 8.05 9.84
N GLY A 98 13.96 9.32 9.79
CA GLY A 98 14.73 10.39 9.16
C GLY A 98 14.75 10.35 7.62
N ASN A 99 14.04 9.42 6.99
CA ASN A 99 13.92 9.39 5.54
C ASN A 99 12.99 10.51 5.04
N SER A 100 13.44 11.18 4.01
CA SER A 100 12.63 12.08 3.19
C SER A 100 12.70 11.62 1.73
N TRP A 101 11.63 11.84 0.99
CA TRP A 101 11.57 11.49 -0.43
C TRP A 101 10.80 12.56 -1.19
N SER A 102 11.14 12.71 -2.47
CA SER A 102 10.43 13.60 -3.37
C SER A 102 9.15 12.94 -3.90
N GLY A 103 8.18 13.74 -4.31
CA GLY A 103 6.94 13.25 -4.92
C GLY A 103 5.93 12.70 -3.92
N SER A 104 6.08 13.02 -2.62
CA SER A 104 5.05 12.71 -1.62
C SER A 104 3.75 13.44 -1.96
N SER A 105 2.64 12.70 -1.93
CA SER A 105 1.27 13.23 -2.08
C SER A 105 0.65 13.68 -0.76
N TRP A 106 1.36 13.48 0.36
CA TRP A 106 0.94 14.02 1.65
C TRP A 106 1.20 15.53 1.71
N ASP A 107 0.25 16.29 2.26
CA ASP A 107 0.31 17.77 2.34
C ASP A 107 1.34 18.29 3.37
N GLY A 108 2.04 17.41 4.06
CA GLY A 108 3.07 17.73 5.05
C GLY A 108 2.53 18.18 6.42
N LYS A 109 1.21 18.22 6.62
CA LYS A 109 0.60 18.78 7.86
C LYS A 109 -0.63 18.03 8.37
N SER A 110 -1.41 17.39 7.51
CA SER A 110 -2.61 16.65 7.92
C SER A 110 -2.24 15.36 8.65
N VAL A 111 -2.61 15.26 9.92
CA VAL A 111 -2.18 14.21 10.84
C VAL A 111 -3.39 13.49 11.45
N TYR A 112 -3.24 12.20 11.67
CA TYR A 112 -4.12 11.38 12.49
C TYR A 112 -3.31 10.74 13.62
N THR A 113 -3.58 11.18 14.85
CA THR A 113 -2.88 10.71 16.05
C THR A 113 -3.64 9.53 16.66
N LYS A 114 -2.97 8.43 16.90
CA LYS A 114 -3.55 7.26 17.58
C LYS A 114 -2.57 6.55 18.49
N LYS A 115 -3.12 5.81 19.45
CA LYS A 115 -2.35 4.85 20.24
C LYS A 115 -2.06 3.62 19.40
N THR A 116 -0.82 3.17 19.40
CA THR A 116 -0.37 1.94 18.73
C THR A 116 0.53 1.17 19.67
N GLN A 117 0.67 -0.12 19.44
CA GLN A 117 1.63 -0.95 20.15
C GLN A 117 2.89 -1.10 19.33
N GLU A 118 4.03 -0.93 19.99
CA GLU A 118 5.34 -1.23 19.41
C GLU A 118 6.05 -2.25 20.28
N GLN A 119 6.84 -3.10 19.65
CA GLN A 119 7.66 -4.08 20.34
C GLN A 119 9.03 -3.50 20.59
N ASN A 120 9.47 -3.50 21.84
CA ASN A 120 10.82 -3.15 22.23
C ASN A 120 11.80 -4.25 21.82
N ASP A 121 13.10 -3.95 21.84
CA ASP A 121 14.17 -4.90 21.52
C ASP A 121 14.19 -6.14 22.42
N ASP A 122 13.67 -6.03 23.64
CA ASP A 122 13.50 -7.13 24.60
C ASP A 122 12.24 -7.98 24.38
N GLY A 123 11.45 -7.67 23.35
CA GLY A 123 10.22 -8.36 22.98
C GLY A 123 8.98 -7.86 23.74
N SER A 124 9.12 -6.96 24.72
CA SER A 124 7.98 -6.39 25.44
C SER A 124 7.17 -5.45 24.53
N MET A 125 5.84 -5.40 24.76
CA MET A 125 4.94 -4.50 24.04
C MET A 125 4.72 -3.22 24.83
N VAL A 126 4.91 -2.08 24.17
CA VAL A 126 4.64 -0.76 24.73
C VAL A 126 3.57 -0.05 23.92
N THR A 127 2.63 0.59 24.61
CA THR A 127 1.64 1.44 23.95
C THR A 127 2.20 2.85 23.83
N ILE A 128 2.36 3.32 22.62
CA ILE A 128 2.80 4.68 22.33
C ILE A 128 1.72 5.45 21.58
N THR A 129 1.80 6.78 21.66
CA THR A 129 1.00 7.65 20.80
C THR A 129 1.86 8.00 19.59
N ALA A 130 1.34 7.73 18.39
CA ALA A 130 2.05 8.00 17.16
C ALA A 130 1.20 8.83 16.20
N ASP A 131 1.88 9.68 15.44
CA ASP A 131 1.30 10.53 14.41
C ASP A 131 1.47 9.88 13.04
N PHE A 132 0.34 9.69 12.38
CA PHE A 132 0.25 9.11 11.05
C PHE A 132 -0.18 10.17 10.04
N ARG A 133 0.30 10.03 8.81
CA ARG A 133 -0.13 10.88 7.69
C ARG A 133 -1.63 10.70 7.46
N LYS A 134 -2.34 11.79 7.24
CA LYS A 134 -3.73 11.76 6.80
C LYS A 134 -3.79 12.24 5.35
N TYR A 135 -4.41 11.45 4.51
CA TYR A 135 -4.54 11.70 3.08
C TYR A 135 -5.94 12.16 2.70
N ALA A 136 -6.03 12.93 1.62
CA ALA A 136 -7.33 13.37 1.08
C ALA A 136 -8.12 12.19 0.51
N CYS A 137 -7.43 11.19 -0.06
CA CYS A 137 -8.03 10.00 -0.68
C CYS A 137 -7.08 8.79 -0.63
N VAL A 138 -7.60 7.63 -1.03
CA VAL A 138 -6.83 6.36 -1.09
C VAL A 138 -5.73 6.45 -2.15
N GLU A 139 -5.98 7.12 -3.27
CA GLU A 139 -5.01 7.33 -4.34
C GLU A 139 -3.76 8.05 -3.83
N ASP A 140 -3.92 9.06 -2.98
CA ASP A 140 -2.80 9.78 -2.37
C ASP A 140 -1.99 8.86 -1.45
N SER A 141 -2.67 8.01 -0.67
CA SER A 141 -1.98 7.02 0.16
C SER A 141 -1.16 6.02 -0.67
N ILE A 142 -1.70 5.55 -1.80
CA ILE A 142 -1.00 4.64 -2.72
C ILE A 142 0.19 5.36 -3.36
N ALA A 143 0.01 6.60 -3.79
CA ALA A 143 1.05 7.37 -4.46
C ALA A 143 2.21 7.70 -3.50
N ASP A 144 1.92 8.12 -2.26
CA ASP A 144 2.95 8.42 -1.27
C ASP A 144 3.72 7.17 -0.83
N HIS A 145 3.02 6.05 -0.66
CA HIS A 145 3.66 4.77 -0.36
C HIS A 145 4.63 4.34 -1.49
N ALA A 146 4.20 4.47 -2.74
CA ALA A 146 5.07 4.17 -3.87
C ALA A 146 6.26 5.14 -3.96
N ALA A 147 6.05 6.44 -3.73
CA ALA A 147 7.11 7.43 -3.69
C ALA A 147 8.12 7.12 -2.57
N TYR A 148 7.66 6.69 -1.40
CA TYR A 148 8.52 6.20 -0.31
C TYR A 148 9.36 5.00 -0.76
N LEU A 149 8.76 3.96 -1.32
CA LEU A 149 9.49 2.77 -1.77
C LEU A 149 10.54 3.11 -2.84
N LEU A 150 10.28 4.09 -3.69
CA LEU A 150 11.23 4.51 -4.74
C LEU A 150 12.27 5.50 -4.26
N GLY A 151 11.98 6.26 -3.21
CA GLY A 151 12.81 7.37 -2.74
C GLY A 151 13.59 7.12 -1.46
N ALA A 152 13.15 6.19 -0.61
CA ALA A 152 13.80 5.92 0.68
C ALA A 152 15.24 5.45 0.51
N MET A 153 16.12 5.99 1.37
CA MET A 153 17.56 5.74 1.34
C MET A 153 17.98 4.90 2.54
N ASN A 154 19.06 4.15 2.35
CA ASN A 154 19.85 3.53 3.40
C ASN A 154 21.31 3.96 3.18
N GLY A 155 21.76 4.95 3.91
CA GLY A 155 23.01 5.64 3.60
C GLY A 155 22.96 6.29 2.21
N SER A 156 23.92 5.95 1.34
CA SER A 156 24.01 6.47 -0.03
C SER A 156 23.25 5.65 -1.08
N ARG A 157 22.62 4.53 -0.70
CA ARG A 157 21.91 3.63 -1.63
C ARG A 157 20.42 3.71 -1.44
N LYS A 158 19.67 3.45 -2.50
CA LYS A 158 18.22 3.28 -2.40
C LYS A 158 17.91 2.05 -1.55
N ARG A 159 16.99 2.21 -0.59
CA ARG A 159 16.61 1.16 0.36
C ARG A 159 15.99 -0.05 -0.35
N TYR A 160 15.21 0.18 -1.40
CA TYR A 160 14.48 -0.84 -2.17
C TYR A 160 14.97 -0.87 -3.61
N GLU A 161 16.30 -0.86 -3.79
CA GLU A 161 16.91 -0.88 -5.12
C GLU A 161 16.50 -2.13 -5.91
N GLY A 162 16.13 -1.94 -7.18
CA GLY A 162 15.66 -3.01 -8.05
C GLY A 162 14.17 -3.35 -7.93
N LEU A 163 13.40 -2.63 -7.09
CA LEU A 163 11.96 -2.85 -6.96
C LEU A 163 11.21 -2.36 -8.22
N ALA A 164 11.51 -1.16 -8.71
CA ALA A 164 10.93 -0.64 -9.94
C ALA A 164 11.37 -1.49 -11.15
N GLY A 165 10.40 -1.90 -11.96
CA GLY A 165 10.64 -2.76 -13.13
C GLY A 165 10.90 -4.24 -12.80
N CYS A 166 10.86 -4.64 -11.52
CA CYS A 166 10.87 -6.06 -11.15
C CYS A 166 9.59 -6.73 -11.65
N THR A 167 9.74 -7.84 -12.38
CA THR A 167 8.61 -8.60 -12.96
C THR A 167 8.26 -9.86 -12.17
N ASP A 168 9.07 -10.21 -11.18
CA ASP A 168 8.87 -11.34 -10.28
C ASP A 168 8.37 -10.83 -8.92
N TYR A 169 7.13 -11.15 -8.57
CA TYR A 169 6.52 -10.70 -7.31
C TYR A 169 7.20 -11.26 -6.06
N LYS A 170 7.77 -12.47 -6.11
CA LYS A 170 8.51 -13.06 -4.99
C LYS A 170 9.80 -12.29 -4.73
N LYS A 171 10.52 -11.98 -5.81
CA LYS A 171 11.71 -11.14 -5.76
C LYS A 171 11.37 -9.72 -5.28
N ALA A 172 10.28 -9.13 -5.76
CA ALA A 172 9.84 -7.81 -5.32
C ALA A 172 9.48 -7.80 -3.83
N ALA A 173 8.74 -8.80 -3.33
CA ALA A 173 8.45 -8.96 -1.91
C ALA A 173 9.72 -9.12 -1.06
N GLN A 174 10.71 -9.87 -1.57
CA GLN A 174 12.00 -10.04 -0.89
C GLN A 174 12.78 -8.72 -0.82
N ILE A 175 12.84 -7.93 -1.91
CA ILE A 175 13.47 -6.61 -1.93
C ILE A 175 12.86 -5.70 -0.86
N ILE A 176 11.53 -5.69 -0.73
CA ILE A 176 10.82 -4.89 0.28
C ILE A 176 11.20 -5.35 1.70
N LYS A 177 11.23 -6.66 1.93
CA LYS A 177 11.64 -7.24 3.23
C LYS A 177 13.09 -6.91 3.58
N ASP A 178 14.02 -7.12 2.65
CA ASP A 178 15.46 -6.87 2.83
C ASP A 178 15.76 -5.39 3.05
N GLY A 179 14.97 -4.52 2.46
CA GLY A 179 14.98 -3.08 2.72
C GLY A 179 14.47 -2.69 4.11
N GLY A 180 13.99 -3.64 4.92
CA GLY A 180 13.55 -3.40 6.29
C GLY A 180 12.17 -2.75 6.40
N TYR A 181 11.28 -3.00 5.43
CA TYR A 181 9.91 -2.51 5.49
C TYR A 181 9.12 -3.08 6.68
N ALA A 182 9.31 -4.36 6.94
CA ALA A 182 8.67 -5.07 8.05
C ALA A 182 9.67 -5.95 8.81
N THR A 183 9.46 -6.11 10.11
CA THR A 183 10.29 -6.98 10.97
C THR A 183 9.86 -8.44 10.91
N SER A 184 8.57 -8.73 10.64
CA SER A 184 8.01 -10.09 10.59
C SER A 184 8.81 -11.02 9.69
N HIS A 185 9.15 -12.20 10.18
CA HIS A 185 9.83 -13.24 9.41
C HIS A 185 8.95 -13.85 8.33
N THR A 186 7.63 -13.80 8.47
CA THR A 186 6.65 -14.36 7.53
C THR A 186 6.24 -13.38 6.44
N TYR A 187 6.69 -12.12 6.49
CA TYR A 187 6.21 -11.04 5.64
C TYR A 187 6.18 -11.38 4.14
N VAL A 188 7.28 -11.95 3.62
CA VAL A 188 7.35 -12.36 2.20
C VAL A 188 6.32 -13.44 1.89
N GLN A 189 6.19 -14.44 2.77
CA GLN A 189 5.22 -15.51 2.59
C GLN A 189 3.78 -15.00 2.65
N ASP A 190 3.50 -14.07 3.57
CA ASP A 190 2.16 -13.46 3.72
C ASP A 190 1.77 -12.69 2.46
N LEU A 191 2.69 -11.89 1.89
CA LEU A 191 2.45 -11.21 0.61
C LEU A 191 2.23 -12.21 -0.53
N CYS A 192 3.06 -13.25 -0.63
CA CYS A 192 2.90 -14.27 -1.66
C CYS A 192 1.56 -15.01 -1.54
N ASN A 193 1.15 -15.36 -0.33
CA ASN A 193 -0.14 -16.03 -0.07
C ASN A 193 -1.32 -15.15 -0.50
N ILE A 194 -1.25 -13.83 -0.27
CA ILE A 194 -2.28 -12.88 -0.72
C ILE A 194 -2.32 -12.80 -2.24
N ILE A 195 -1.17 -12.76 -2.89
CA ILE A 195 -1.07 -12.65 -4.36
C ILE A 195 -1.56 -13.94 -5.06
N GLU A 196 -1.35 -15.09 -4.45
CA GLU A 196 -1.67 -16.40 -5.03
C GLU A 196 -3.13 -16.84 -4.83
N ARG A 197 -3.88 -16.14 -3.97
CA ARG A 197 -5.34 -16.35 -3.78
C ARG A 197 -6.13 -15.94 -5.02
#